data_d5603992486272f65479a8bd8e946a75
#
_entry.id   d5603992486272f65479a8bd8e946a75
#
_cell.length_a   1.000
_cell.length_b   1.000
_cell.length_c   1.000
_cell.angle_alpha   90.00
_cell.angle_beta   90.00
_cell.angle_gamma   90.00
#
_symmetry.space_group_name_H-M   'P 1'
#
loop_
_entity.id
_entity.type
_entity.pdbx_description
1 polymer ?
#
loop_
_entity_poly.entity_id
_entity_poly.type
_entity_poly.pdbx_seq_one_letter_code
_entity_poly.pdbx_strand_id
1 'polypeptide(L)'
;MHGGVVGAALDEACGLLATWHRFPTVTARISVRFRKPVPINRELRVASRIGAERGRRIEIVAELRDGDTVLAEAEGAFLHVPLEHFLATPEGRAAGDAWRQRLAAP
;
A
#
# COMPACT_ATOMS: atom_id res chain seq x y z
N MET A 1 10.32 -15.39 -7.76
CA MET A 1 9.73 -14.87 -6.52
C MET A 1 8.24 -15.15 -6.55
N HIS A 2 7.69 -15.56 -5.42
CA HIS A 2 6.27 -15.90 -5.34
C HIS A 2 5.39 -14.67 -5.61
N GLY A 3 4.32 -14.86 -6.41
CA GLY A 3 3.42 -13.77 -6.76
C GLY A 3 2.74 -13.11 -5.58
N GLY A 4 2.44 -13.88 -4.51
CA GLY A 4 1.87 -13.33 -3.30
C GLY A 4 2.79 -12.35 -2.57
N VAL A 5 4.10 -12.60 -2.62
CA VAL A 5 5.09 -11.67 -2.03
C VAL A 5 5.17 -10.40 -2.85
N VAL A 6 5.14 -10.51 -4.17
CA VAL A 6 5.14 -9.34 -5.07
C VAL A 6 3.88 -8.51 -4.85
N GLY A 7 2.72 -9.17 -4.78
CA GLY A 7 1.45 -8.48 -4.54
C GLY A 7 1.44 -7.77 -3.20
N ALA A 8 1.97 -8.39 -2.16
CA ALA A 8 2.06 -7.78 -0.83
C ALA A 8 2.97 -6.55 -0.84
N ALA A 9 4.10 -6.62 -1.54
CA ALA A 9 5.02 -5.48 -1.64
C ALA A 9 4.38 -4.30 -2.36
N LEU A 10 3.64 -4.55 -3.43
CA LEU A 10 2.94 -3.50 -4.18
C LEU A 10 1.79 -2.93 -3.37
N ASP A 11 1.03 -3.77 -2.67
CA ASP A 11 -0.04 -3.32 -1.78
C ASP A 11 0.51 -2.42 -0.68
N GLU A 12 1.61 -2.83 -0.05
CA GLU A 12 2.24 -2.02 0.99
C GLU A 12 2.72 -0.68 0.46
N ALA A 13 3.35 -0.66 -0.70
CA ALA A 13 3.81 0.59 -1.32
C ALA A 13 2.65 1.55 -1.58
N CYS A 14 1.54 1.05 -2.10
CA CYS A 14 0.35 1.86 -2.31
C CYS A 14 -0.24 2.35 -1.00
N GLY A 15 -0.35 1.46 0.00
CA GLY A 15 -0.91 1.78 1.30
C GLY A 15 -0.09 2.81 2.06
N LEU A 16 1.24 2.71 2.00
CA LEU A 16 2.12 3.71 2.62
C LEU A 16 1.94 5.08 1.98
N LEU A 17 1.84 5.14 0.66
CA LEU A 17 1.62 6.40 -0.04
C LEU A 17 0.26 6.99 0.32
N ALA A 18 -0.80 6.17 0.36
CA ALA A 18 -2.14 6.62 0.73
C ALA A 18 -2.13 7.19 2.15
N THR A 19 -1.51 6.49 3.09
CA THR A 19 -1.41 6.91 4.48
C THR A 19 -0.63 8.21 4.61
N TRP A 20 0.48 8.32 3.90
CA TRP A 20 1.29 9.53 3.89
C TRP A 20 0.53 10.72 3.31
N HIS A 21 -0.22 10.47 2.25
CA HIS A 21 -0.95 11.52 1.54
C HIS A 21 -2.18 12.01 2.32
N ARG A 22 -2.96 11.07 2.89
CA ARG A 22 -4.24 11.44 3.53
C ARG A 22 -4.67 10.39 4.56
N PHE A 23 -4.02 10.38 5.70
CA PHE A 23 -4.35 9.46 6.79
C PHE A 23 -5.66 9.87 7.49
N PRO A 24 -6.51 8.92 7.92
CA PRO A 24 -6.37 7.49 7.70
C PRO A 24 -7.08 7.03 6.42
N THR A 25 -6.57 5.95 5.83
CA THR A 25 -7.17 5.34 4.64
C THR A 25 -7.35 3.84 4.83
N VAL A 26 -8.31 3.29 4.10
CA VAL A 26 -8.51 1.85 4.01
C VAL A 26 -8.45 1.44 2.55
N THR A 27 -7.98 0.22 2.30
CA THR A 27 -7.93 -0.34 0.95
C THR A 27 -9.32 -0.78 0.53
N ALA A 28 -9.84 -0.20 -0.54
CA ALA A 28 -11.12 -0.63 -1.12
C ALA A 28 -10.91 -1.71 -2.17
N ARG A 29 -9.83 -1.61 -2.95
CA ARG A 29 -9.53 -2.56 -4.02
C ARG A 29 -8.05 -2.44 -4.39
N ILE A 30 -7.45 -3.56 -4.74
CA ILE A 30 -6.14 -3.57 -5.38
C ILE A 30 -6.12 -4.63 -6.47
N SER A 31 -5.56 -4.27 -7.62
CA SER A 31 -5.35 -5.17 -8.76
C SER A 31 -3.88 -5.20 -9.08
N VAL A 32 -3.34 -6.40 -9.26
CA VAL A 32 -1.93 -6.60 -9.58
C VAL A 32 -1.83 -7.31 -10.92
N ARG A 33 -0.96 -6.80 -11.78
CA ARG A 33 -0.69 -7.41 -13.09
C ARG A 33 0.78 -7.78 -13.16
N PHE A 34 1.05 -9.04 -13.43
CA PHE A 34 2.40 -9.55 -13.60
C PHE A 34 2.75 -9.51 -15.09
N ARG A 35 3.81 -8.80 -15.42
CA ARG A 35 4.26 -8.64 -16.79
C ARG A 35 5.37 -9.63 -17.15
N LYS A 36 6.26 -9.86 -16.21
CA LYS A 36 7.42 -10.75 -16.38
C LYS A 36 7.70 -11.46 -15.06
N PRO A 37 8.36 -12.63 -15.11
CA PRO A 37 8.80 -13.30 -13.89
C PRO A 37 9.69 -12.38 -13.05
N VAL A 38 9.48 -12.41 -11.73
CA VAL A 38 10.26 -11.59 -10.81
C VAL A 38 11.41 -12.42 -10.28
N PRO A 39 12.66 -12.03 -10.56
CA PRO A 39 13.83 -12.78 -10.09
C PRO A 39 14.04 -12.60 -8.58
N ILE A 40 14.73 -13.56 -7.97
CA ILE A 40 15.24 -13.44 -6.61
C ILE A 40 16.70 -13.00 -6.67
N ASN A 41 17.23 -12.52 -5.54
CA ASN A 41 18.63 -12.10 -5.41
C ASN A 41 19.03 -10.97 -6.35
N ARG A 42 18.10 -10.09 -6.68
CA ARG A 42 18.37 -8.87 -7.45
C ARG A 42 17.78 -7.69 -6.72
N GLU A 43 18.43 -6.55 -6.86
CA GLU A 43 17.90 -5.30 -6.36
C GLU A 43 16.79 -4.82 -7.28
N LEU A 44 15.58 -4.71 -6.73
CA LEU A 44 14.41 -4.27 -7.46
C LEU A 44 13.92 -2.96 -6.86
N ARG A 45 13.25 -2.16 -7.68
CA ARG A 45 12.71 -0.87 -7.25
C ARG A 45 11.20 -0.90 -7.30
N VAL A 46 10.56 -0.44 -6.24
CA VAL A 46 9.11 -0.20 -6.21
C VAL A 46 8.89 1.30 -6.20
N ALA A 47 8.07 1.77 -7.12
CA ALA A 47 7.68 3.17 -7.20
C ALA A 47 6.16 3.27 -7.19
N SER A 48 5.62 4.22 -6.43
CA SER A 48 4.19 4.45 -6.39
C SER A 48 3.90 5.93 -6.58
N ARG A 49 2.73 6.22 -7.15
CA ARG A 49 2.27 7.59 -7.35
C ARG A 49 0.77 7.67 -7.28
N ILE A 50 0.27 8.86 -6.95
CA ILE A 50 -1.17 9.12 -6.97
C ILE A 50 -1.60 9.31 -8.41
N GLY A 51 -2.59 8.51 -8.84
CA GLY A 51 -3.15 8.61 -10.17
C GLY A 51 -4.28 9.64 -10.24
N ALA A 52 -5.28 9.48 -9.38
CA ALA A 52 -6.42 10.38 -9.34
C ALA A 52 -6.94 10.46 -7.90
N GLU A 53 -7.55 11.58 -7.58
CA GLU A 53 -8.20 11.77 -6.28
C GLU A 53 -9.53 12.45 -6.50
N ARG A 54 -10.59 11.86 -5.94
CA ARG A 54 -11.93 12.40 -6.08
C ARG A 54 -12.69 12.18 -4.77
N GLY A 55 -13.00 13.28 -4.08
CA GLY A 55 -13.63 13.21 -2.76
C GLY A 55 -12.74 12.45 -1.79
N ARG A 56 -13.25 11.37 -1.21
CA ARG A 56 -12.50 10.53 -0.29
C ARG A 56 -11.76 9.38 -0.97
N ARG A 57 -11.94 9.22 -2.28
CA ARG A 57 -11.32 8.15 -3.05
C ARG A 57 -9.99 8.61 -3.62
N ILE A 58 -8.96 7.82 -3.37
CA ILE A 58 -7.60 8.06 -3.86
C ILE A 58 -7.21 6.86 -4.70
N GLU A 59 -6.87 7.09 -5.96
CA GLU A 59 -6.37 6.04 -6.84
C GLU A 59 -4.85 6.14 -6.89
N ILE A 60 -4.18 5.00 -6.65
CA ILE A 60 -2.74 4.93 -6.60
C ILE A 60 -2.28 3.84 -7.55
N VAL A 61 -1.18 4.11 -8.25
CA VAL A 61 -0.53 3.14 -9.12
C VAL A 61 0.87 2.89 -8.61
N ALA A 62 1.34 1.66 -8.78
CA ALA A 62 2.67 1.26 -8.36
C ALA A 62 3.28 0.34 -9.41
N GLU A 63 4.61 0.33 -9.48
CA GLU A 63 5.37 -0.52 -10.39
C GLU A 63 6.53 -1.16 -9.64
N LEU A 64 6.79 -2.42 -9.98
CA LEU A 64 8.01 -3.12 -9.58
C LEU A 64 8.92 -3.19 -10.80
N ARG A 65 10.13 -2.67 -10.68
CA ARG A 65 11.07 -2.56 -11.78
C ARG A 65 12.39 -3.24 -11.48
N ASP A 66 12.96 -3.81 -12.53
CA ASP A 66 14.35 -4.23 -12.59
C ASP A 66 15.03 -3.31 -13.61
N GLY A 67 15.75 -2.29 -13.12
CA GLY A 67 16.25 -1.23 -14.00
C GLY A 67 15.10 -0.53 -14.71
N ASP A 68 15.12 -0.55 -16.04
CA ASP A 68 14.08 0.07 -16.85
C ASP A 68 12.93 -0.88 -17.20
N THR A 69 13.01 -2.13 -16.76
CA THR A 69 12.01 -3.15 -17.09
C THR A 69 10.93 -3.19 -16.00
N VAL A 70 9.68 -3.00 -16.40
CA VAL A 70 8.53 -3.18 -15.50
C VAL A 70 8.21 -4.66 -15.42
N LEU A 71 8.30 -5.23 -14.23
CA LEU A 71 8.03 -6.65 -13.98
C LEU A 71 6.60 -6.88 -13.52
N ALA A 72 6.06 -5.96 -12.74
CA ALA A 72 4.69 -6.02 -12.24
C ALA A 72 4.18 -4.61 -11.99
N GLU A 73 2.87 -4.46 -12.04
CA GLU A 73 2.23 -3.18 -11.74
C GLU A 73 0.96 -3.42 -10.95
N ALA A 74 0.56 -2.40 -10.19
CA ALA A 74 -0.65 -2.45 -9.38
C ALA A 74 -1.43 -1.16 -9.53
N GLU A 75 -2.75 -1.29 -9.42
CA GLU A 75 -3.67 -0.16 -9.28
C GLU A 75 -4.49 -0.40 -8.04
N GLY A 76 -4.61 0.60 -7.19
CA GLY A 76 -5.38 0.50 -5.97
C GLY A 76 -6.34 1.65 -5.81
N ALA A 77 -7.48 1.37 -5.21
CA ALA A 77 -8.42 2.38 -4.76
C ALA A 77 -8.41 2.38 -3.24
N PHE A 78 -8.17 3.53 -2.65
CA PHE A 78 -8.08 3.73 -1.21
C PHE A 78 -9.12 4.77 -0.81
N LEU A 79 -9.73 4.60 0.34
CA LEU A 79 -10.73 5.52 0.84
C LEU A 79 -10.24 6.18 2.11
N HIS A 80 -10.24 7.50 2.11
CA HIS A 80 -10.06 8.25 3.35
C HIS A 80 -11.30 8.11 4.20
N VAL A 81 -11.13 7.76 5.45
CA VAL A 81 -12.23 7.55 6.39
C VAL A 81 -12.01 8.39 7.64
N PRO A 82 -13.09 8.74 8.38
CA PRO A 82 -12.93 9.41 9.66
C PRO A 82 -12.08 8.55 10.61
N LEU A 83 -11.28 9.20 11.45
CA LEU A 83 -10.38 8.51 12.37
C LEU A 83 -11.13 7.51 13.26
N GLU A 84 -12.30 7.87 13.74
CA GLU A 84 -13.11 6.98 14.56
C GLU A 84 -13.55 5.72 13.84
N HIS A 85 -13.86 5.81 12.53
CA HIS A 85 -14.18 4.64 11.72
C HIS A 85 -12.93 3.77 11.51
N PHE A 86 -11.79 4.40 11.27
CA PHE A 86 -10.53 3.68 11.13
C PHE A 86 -10.19 2.90 12.40
N LEU A 87 -10.33 3.53 13.57
CA LEU A 87 -10.04 2.89 14.83
C LEU A 87 -11.02 1.76 15.18
N ALA A 88 -12.21 1.75 14.57
CA ALA A 88 -13.17 0.67 14.73
C ALA A 88 -12.86 -0.55 13.87
N THR A 89 -11.97 -0.43 12.86
CA THR A 89 -11.55 -1.58 12.05
C THR A 89 -10.51 -2.42 12.78
N PRO A 90 -10.33 -3.71 12.43
CA PRO A 90 -9.27 -4.52 13.03
C PRO A 90 -7.88 -3.91 12.83
N GLU A 91 -7.59 -3.37 11.65
CA GLU A 91 -6.33 -2.73 11.33
C GLU A 91 -6.12 -1.47 12.18
N GLY A 92 -7.15 -0.65 12.31
CA GLY A 92 -7.10 0.57 13.10
C GLY A 92 -6.91 0.29 14.58
N ARG A 93 -7.56 -0.75 15.12
CA ARG A 93 -7.37 -1.18 16.50
C ARG A 93 -5.94 -1.63 16.74
N ALA A 94 -5.40 -2.45 15.84
CA ALA A 94 -4.04 -2.94 15.95
C ALA A 94 -3.04 -1.77 15.91
N ALA A 95 -3.25 -0.81 15.02
CA ALA A 95 -2.41 0.39 14.93
C ALA A 95 -2.51 1.23 16.20
N GLY A 96 -3.71 1.43 16.72
CA GLY A 96 -3.93 2.17 17.95
C GLY A 96 -3.28 1.50 19.15
N ASP A 97 -3.41 0.18 19.26
CA ASP A 97 -2.78 -0.59 20.32
C ASP A 97 -1.26 -0.52 20.24
N ALA A 98 -0.69 -0.63 19.04
CA ALA A 98 0.74 -0.52 18.84
C ALA A 98 1.26 0.86 19.28
N TRP A 99 0.55 1.92 18.95
CA TRP A 99 0.88 3.27 19.39
C TRP A 99 0.81 3.41 20.90
N ARG A 100 -0.25 2.89 21.54
CA ARG A 100 -0.40 2.92 23.00
C ARG A 100 0.75 2.19 23.68
N GLN A 101 1.13 1.03 23.17
CA GLN A 101 2.26 0.27 23.70
C GLN A 101 3.58 1.03 23.55
N ARG A 102 3.78 1.66 22.41
CA ARG A 102 5.00 2.44 22.16
C ARG A 102 5.08 3.65 23.10
N LEU A 103 3.97 4.34 23.34
CA LEU A 103 3.93 5.48 24.23
C LEU A 103 4.08 5.08 25.69
N ALA A 104 3.65 3.86 26.06
CA ALA A 104 3.76 3.34 27.41
C ALA A 104 5.13 2.74 27.71
N ALA A 105 5.97 2.47 26.70
CA ALA A 105 7.29 1.88 26.88
C ALA A 105 8.23 2.84 27.63
N PRO A 106 9.02 2.33 28.60
CA PRO A 106 9.98 3.13 29.34
C PRO A 106 11.14 3.64 28.47
#